data_e4bd329a2323b760dad39d1bbf194889
#
_entry.id   e4bd329a2323b760dad39d1bbf194889
#
_cell.length_a   1.000
_cell.length_b   1.000
_cell.length_c   1.000
_cell.angle_alpha   90.00
_cell.angle_beta   90.00
_cell.angle_gamma   90.00
#
_symmetry.space_group_name_H-M   'P 1'
#
loop_
_entity.id
_entity.type
_entity.pdbx_description
1 polymer ?
#
loop_
_entity_poly.entity_id
_entity_poly.type
_entity_poly.pdbx_seq_one_letter_code
_entity_poly.pdbx_strand_id
1 'polypeptide(L)'
;MRVAAIFTACVLGLAWAQVTPEVWLTGSLVPPSFVQQAAQRVLYWNGIQTNVPVQEPLEPGQGRTLSVGGTDLTLTPVAPPNGRVTQLLLSNDPENISATRGLFHYSFGQDGGVRLVYHHKNTSAGMLELHIRLSNPGSLDAWVWVSDANAGPVADEIFVGHVATKRWLELYWNRAGQLIQIPPGGQLELTKLTMRPAQVVSGLLEAVITQGQNVLLDVCATAPGEDEPPLETYSNGPVYRFGSLETQVSQTYRAGRSLQLSLGEGTFQAGNGKKIRGSWGQIYTYTLNLT
;
A
#
# COMPACT_ATOMS: atom_id res chain seq x y z
N MET A 1 57.80 -25.57 5.92
CA MET A 1 57.33 -24.69 6.99
C MET A 1 56.14 -23.86 6.45
N ARG A 2 54.90 -24.18 6.85
CA ARG A 2 53.72 -23.40 6.53
C ARG A 2 53.37 -22.55 7.76
N VAL A 3 53.46 -21.24 7.64
CA VAL A 3 53.06 -20.29 8.67
C VAL A 3 51.57 -20.05 8.50
N ALA A 4 50.76 -20.50 9.47
CA ALA A 4 49.36 -20.20 9.56
C ALA A 4 49.22 -18.85 10.28
N ALA A 5 48.72 -17.83 9.58
CA ALA A 5 48.34 -16.56 10.18
C ALA A 5 46.93 -16.69 10.77
N ILE A 6 46.84 -16.61 12.09
CA ILE A 6 45.58 -16.55 12.83
C ILE A 6 45.13 -15.08 12.80
N PHE A 7 44.07 -14.78 12.04
CA PHE A 7 43.36 -13.49 12.13
C PHE A 7 42.41 -13.56 13.31
N THR A 8 42.76 -12.92 14.41
CA THR A 8 41.83 -12.62 15.51
C THR A 8 40.94 -11.42 15.09
N ALA A 9 39.73 -11.69 14.67
CA ALA A 9 38.75 -10.65 14.47
C ALA A 9 38.33 -10.10 15.84
N CYS A 10 38.84 -8.92 16.20
CA CYS A 10 38.25 -8.11 17.26
C CYS A 10 36.85 -7.64 16.80
N VAL A 11 35.81 -8.30 17.28
CA VAL A 11 34.47 -7.79 17.22
C VAL A 11 34.39 -6.67 18.24
N LEU A 12 34.67 -5.44 17.79
CA LEU A 12 34.26 -4.24 18.53
C LEU A 12 32.74 -4.22 18.52
N GLY A 13 32.16 -4.62 19.65
CA GLY A 13 30.73 -4.43 19.93
C GLY A 13 30.43 -2.92 20.00
N LEU A 14 30.16 -2.33 18.84
CA LEU A 14 29.48 -1.05 18.80
C LEU A 14 28.09 -1.30 19.40
N ALA A 15 27.91 -0.82 20.63
CA ALA A 15 26.57 -0.66 21.20
C ALA A 15 25.83 0.31 20.25
N TRP A 16 25.04 -0.25 19.34
CA TRP A 16 24.07 0.53 18.59
C TRP A 16 23.16 1.16 19.63
N ALA A 17 23.19 2.50 19.77
CA ALA A 17 22.16 3.21 20.49
C ALA A 17 20.85 2.68 19.90
N GLN A 18 20.02 2.03 20.73
CA GLN A 18 18.70 1.58 20.29
C GLN A 18 17.93 2.84 19.90
N VAL A 19 17.89 3.13 18.60
CA VAL A 19 17.03 4.18 18.07
C VAL A 19 15.63 3.67 18.27
N THR A 20 14.86 4.37 19.09
CA THR A 20 13.44 4.06 19.29
C THR A 20 12.75 4.07 17.93
N PRO A 21 12.12 2.98 17.50
CA PRO A 21 11.43 2.94 16.23
C PRO A 21 10.34 4.03 16.18
N GLU A 22 10.27 4.74 15.06
CA GLU A 22 9.35 5.85 14.88
C GLU A 22 8.40 5.58 13.72
N VAL A 23 7.12 5.89 13.89
CA VAL A 23 6.07 5.77 12.88
C VAL A 23 5.52 7.16 12.59
N TRP A 24 5.76 7.67 11.39
CA TRP A 24 5.22 8.96 10.95
C TRP A 24 3.86 8.76 10.29
N LEU A 25 2.82 9.32 10.91
CA LEU A 25 1.44 9.18 10.48
C LEU A 25 0.84 10.52 10.06
N THR A 26 0.02 10.49 9.02
CA THR A 26 -0.72 11.65 8.53
C THR A 26 -2.22 11.44 8.72
N GLY A 27 -2.99 12.51 8.72
CA GLY A 27 -4.45 12.45 8.67
C GLY A 27 -5.14 13.31 9.71
N SER A 28 -6.42 13.64 9.46
CA SER A 28 -7.28 14.33 10.42
C SER A 28 -7.77 13.40 11.54
N LEU A 29 -7.84 12.12 11.26
CA LEU A 29 -8.11 11.04 12.20
C LEU A 29 -7.49 9.76 11.62
N VAL A 30 -6.59 9.12 12.36
CA VAL A 30 -5.98 7.86 11.91
C VAL A 30 -6.69 6.69 12.61
N PRO A 31 -7.40 5.82 11.88
CA PRO A 31 -8.13 4.71 12.46
C PRO A 31 -7.21 3.74 13.23
N PRO A 32 -7.66 3.14 14.34
CA PRO A 32 -6.85 2.23 15.14
C PRO A 32 -6.25 1.07 14.35
N SER A 33 -7.01 0.52 13.41
CA SER A 33 -6.55 -0.57 12.54
C SER A 33 -5.36 -0.17 11.66
N PHE A 34 -5.34 1.07 11.16
CA PHE A 34 -4.22 1.57 10.38
C PHE A 34 -3.01 1.93 11.26
N VAL A 35 -3.24 2.52 12.45
CA VAL A 35 -2.16 2.76 13.42
C VAL A 35 -1.48 1.44 13.79
N GLN A 36 -2.28 0.40 14.05
CA GLN A 36 -1.77 -0.94 14.33
C GLN A 36 -0.96 -1.50 13.16
N GLN A 37 -1.47 -1.42 11.95
CA GLN A 37 -0.79 -1.88 10.73
C GLN A 37 0.54 -1.16 10.51
N ALA A 38 0.57 0.16 10.60
CA ALA A 38 1.77 0.97 10.45
C ALA A 38 2.82 0.66 11.53
N ALA A 39 2.39 0.50 12.78
CA ALA A 39 3.25 0.14 13.90
C ALA A 39 3.85 -1.26 13.71
N GLN A 40 3.04 -2.26 13.37
CA GLN A 40 3.50 -3.62 13.09
C GLN A 40 4.51 -3.66 11.94
N ARG A 41 4.29 -2.88 10.91
CA ARG A 41 5.17 -2.75 9.75
C ARG A 41 6.56 -2.24 10.15
N VAL A 42 6.63 -1.14 10.92
CA VAL A 42 7.90 -0.59 11.40
C VAL A 42 8.63 -1.57 12.32
N LEU A 43 7.93 -2.24 13.22
CA LEU A 43 8.53 -3.26 14.09
C LEU A 43 9.06 -4.44 13.28
N TYR A 44 8.30 -4.92 12.29
CA TYR A 44 8.73 -5.99 11.40
C TYR A 44 10.01 -5.64 10.63
N TRP A 45 10.12 -4.42 10.10
CA TRP A 45 11.34 -3.94 9.43
C TRP A 45 12.54 -3.82 10.36
N ASN A 46 12.30 -3.69 11.67
CA ASN A 46 13.33 -3.72 12.71
C ASN A 46 13.56 -5.12 13.30
N GLY A 47 13.05 -6.18 12.66
CA GLY A 47 13.21 -7.56 13.09
C GLY A 47 12.37 -7.98 14.29
N ILE A 48 11.38 -7.17 14.69
CA ILE A 48 10.54 -7.41 15.86
C ILE A 48 9.19 -7.95 15.38
N GLN A 49 8.91 -9.22 15.70
CA GLN A 49 7.64 -9.86 15.39
C GLN A 49 6.76 -9.89 16.64
N THR A 50 5.83 -8.97 16.73
CA THR A 50 4.89 -8.87 17.85
C THR A 50 3.56 -8.28 17.38
N ASN A 51 2.50 -8.59 18.12
CA ASN A 51 1.21 -7.95 17.89
C ASN A 51 1.15 -6.60 18.63
N VAL A 52 0.69 -5.57 17.94
CA VAL A 52 0.52 -4.21 18.50
C VAL A 52 -0.97 -3.96 18.70
N PRO A 53 -1.52 -4.14 19.90
CA PRO A 53 -2.92 -3.81 20.13
C PRO A 53 -3.10 -2.29 20.17
N VAL A 54 -3.85 -1.74 19.21
CA VAL A 54 -4.25 -0.34 19.20
C VAL A 54 -5.77 -0.28 19.23
N GLN A 55 -6.32 0.34 20.26
CA GLN A 55 -7.77 0.44 20.45
C GLN A 55 -8.32 1.83 20.10
N GLU A 56 -7.47 2.85 20.19
CA GLU A 56 -7.87 4.24 20.00
C GLU A 56 -7.27 4.82 18.72
N PRO A 57 -8.00 5.70 18.03
CA PRO A 57 -7.45 6.42 16.88
C PRO A 57 -6.32 7.36 17.33
N LEU A 58 -5.52 7.79 16.37
CA LEU A 58 -4.56 8.88 16.57
C LEU A 58 -5.21 10.19 16.12
N GLU A 59 -5.32 11.12 17.07
CA GLU A 59 -5.83 12.46 16.85
C GLU A 59 -4.77 13.36 16.18
N PRO A 60 -5.18 14.39 15.44
CA PRO A 60 -4.26 15.31 14.80
C PRO A 60 -3.33 16.00 15.82
N GLY A 61 -2.05 16.04 15.51
CA GLY A 61 -1.05 16.72 16.34
C GLY A 61 -0.73 16.05 17.67
N GLN A 62 -1.33 14.91 17.98
CA GLN A 62 -1.03 14.15 19.20
C GLN A 62 -0.06 13.02 18.90
N GLY A 63 1.22 13.20 19.27
CA GLY A 63 2.17 12.11 19.33
C GLY A 63 1.85 11.15 20.48
N ARG A 64 2.14 9.86 20.31
CA ARG A 64 1.94 8.84 21.35
C ARG A 64 3.05 7.81 21.32
N THR A 65 3.47 7.35 22.48
CA THR A 65 4.39 6.21 22.61
C THR A 65 3.59 4.94 22.92
N LEU A 66 3.91 3.88 22.21
CA LEU A 66 3.40 2.53 22.45
C LEU A 66 4.54 1.67 22.96
N SER A 67 4.39 1.04 24.13
CA SER A 67 5.34 0.04 24.61
C SER A 67 4.88 -1.36 24.19
N VAL A 68 5.64 -2.01 23.32
CA VAL A 68 5.28 -3.30 22.74
C VAL A 68 6.43 -4.28 22.84
N GLY A 69 6.24 -5.38 23.59
CA GLY A 69 7.27 -6.39 23.77
C GLY A 69 8.59 -5.88 24.36
N GLY A 70 8.53 -4.83 25.21
CA GLY A 70 9.72 -4.19 25.79
C GLY A 70 10.41 -3.18 24.86
N THR A 71 9.83 -2.89 23.70
CA THR A 71 10.29 -1.86 22.78
C THR A 71 9.33 -0.69 22.79
N ASP A 72 9.84 0.51 22.95
CA ASP A 72 9.06 1.73 22.82
C ASP A 72 9.01 2.12 21.35
N LEU A 73 7.81 2.43 20.87
CA LEU A 73 7.52 2.86 19.49
C LEU A 73 6.87 4.23 19.57
N THR A 74 7.46 5.22 18.92
CA THR A 74 6.91 6.57 18.89
C THR A 74 6.01 6.76 17.66
N LEU A 75 4.76 7.17 17.87
CA LEU A 75 3.85 7.60 16.82
C LEU A 75 3.94 9.13 16.68
N THR A 76 4.42 9.59 15.53
CA THR A 76 4.63 11.02 15.25
C THR A 76 3.67 11.50 14.17
N PRO A 77 2.73 12.42 14.48
CA PRO A 77 1.86 13.00 13.47
C PRO A 77 2.66 13.96 12.57
N VAL A 78 2.48 13.80 11.26
CA VAL A 78 3.10 14.65 10.25
C VAL A 78 2.05 15.15 9.26
N ALA A 79 2.35 16.23 8.54
CA ALA A 79 1.44 16.75 7.52
C ALA A 79 1.32 15.78 6.33
N PRO A 80 0.11 15.56 5.78
CA PRO A 80 -0.05 14.78 4.57
C PRO A 80 0.59 15.51 3.38
N PRO A 81 1.14 14.77 2.40
CA PRO A 81 1.78 15.38 1.24
C PRO A 81 0.78 16.15 0.37
N ASN A 82 1.29 17.16 -0.35
CA ASN A 82 0.50 17.90 -1.34
C ASN A 82 0.44 17.19 -2.70
N GLY A 83 1.11 16.05 -2.86
CA GLY A 83 1.14 15.28 -4.09
C GLY A 83 -0.25 14.77 -4.49
N ARG A 84 -0.52 14.74 -5.81
CA ARG A 84 -1.75 14.19 -6.37
C ARG A 84 -1.50 12.79 -6.88
N VAL A 85 -2.49 11.92 -6.69
CA VAL A 85 -2.52 10.60 -7.32
C VAL A 85 -3.11 10.74 -8.71
N THR A 86 -2.33 10.43 -9.74
CA THR A 86 -2.69 10.61 -11.15
C THR A 86 -2.65 9.32 -11.95
N GLN A 87 -2.18 8.24 -11.35
CA GLN A 87 -2.00 6.97 -12.03
C GLN A 87 -2.77 5.88 -11.30
N LEU A 88 -3.60 5.14 -12.04
CA LEU A 88 -4.31 3.97 -11.55
C LEU A 88 -3.64 2.71 -12.09
N LEU A 89 -3.27 1.85 -11.18
CA LEU A 89 -2.63 0.57 -11.42
C LEU A 89 -3.61 -0.55 -11.05
N LEU A 90 -3.74 -1.55 -11.90
CA LEU A 90 -4.59 -2.71 -11.61
C LEU A 90 -3.74 -3.98 -11.60
N SER A 91 -3.75 -4.69 -10.48
CA SER A 91 -3.14 -6.01 -10.33
C SER A 91 -4.23 -7.04 -10.08
N ASN A 92 -4.85 -7.51 -11.16
CA ASN A 92 -5.89 -8.55 -11.17
C ASN A 92 -5.82 -9.44 -12.41
N ASP A 93 -4.71 -9.42 -13.12
CA ASP A 93 -4.47 -10.27 -14.28
C ASP A 93 -3.08 -10.90 -14.16
N PRO A 94 -3.01 -12.19 -13.78
CA PRO A 94 -4.16 -13.07 -13.49
C PRO A 94 -4.77 -12.80 -12.13
N GLU A 95 -6.10 -12.89 -12.05
CA GLU A 95 -6.82 -12.90 -10.78
C GLU A 95 -6.53 -14.17 -10.00
N ASN A 96 -6.55 -15.32 -10.70
CA ASN A 96 -6.31 -16.64 -10.15
C ASN A 96 -4.81 -16.97 -10.15
N ILE A 97 -4.26 -17.22 -8.97
CA ILE A 97 -2.85 -17.56 -8.77
C ILE A 97 -2.73 -19.03 -8.41
N SER A 98 -1.98 -19.79 -9.19
CA SER A 98 -1.81 -21.24 -9.00
C SER A 98 -0.39 -21.66 -8.57
N ALA A 99 0.57 -20.74 -8.56
CA ALA A 99 1.96 -20.99 -8.22
C ALA A 99 2.70 -19.69 -7.88
N THR A 100 3.92 -19.79 -7.39
CA THR A 100 4.86 -18.66 -7.24
C THR A 100 5.04 -17.95 -8.56
N ARG A 101 4.79 -16.62 -8.57
CA ARG A 101 4.96 -15.77 -9.75
C ARG A 101 4.96 -14.28 -9.42
N GLY A 102 5.59 -13.48 -10.28
CA GLY A 102 5.38 -12.04 -10.34
C GLY A 102 4.00 -11.71 -10.91
N LEU A 103 3.32 -10.76 -10.32
CA LEU A 103 1.97 -10.34 -10.72
C LEU A 103 1.99 -8.97 -11.37
N PHE A 104 2.66 -8.00 -10.74
CA PHE A 104 2.68 -6.62 -11.20
C PHE A 104 3.99 -5.94 -10.78
N HIS A 105 4.56 -5.12 -11.69
CA HIS A 105 5.76 -4.32 -11.45
C HIS A 105 5.60 -2.95 -12.08
N TYR A 106 5.87 -1.89 -11.33
CA TYR A 106 5.75 -0.53 -11.83
C TYR A 106 6.73 0.43 -11.17
N SER A 107 7.41 1.24 -12.01
CA SER A 107 8.25 2.35 -11.54
C SER A 107 7.48 3.66 -11.63
N PHE A 108 7.42 4.42 -10.54
CA PHE A 108 6.79 5.75 -10.51
C PHE A 108 7.72 6.78 -9.91
N GLY A 109 7.55 8.04 -10.33
CA GLY A 109 8.36 9.19 -9.94
C GLY A 109 7.56 10.25 -9.19
N GLN A 110 8.16 11.44 -9.03
CA GLN A 110 7.52 12.58 -8.36
C GLN A 110 6.46 13.29 -9.21
N ASP A 111 6.35 12.99 -10.49
CA ASP A 111 5.39 13.59 -11.45
C ASP A 111 3.94 13.18 -11.22
N GLY A 112 3.70 12.32 -10.27
CA GLY A 112 2.36 11.91 -9.84
C GLY A 112 2.38 10.64 -9.02
N GLY A 113 1.55 10.59 -7.97
CA GLY A 113 1.34 9.39 -7.16
C GLY A 113 0.57 8.32 -7.91
N VAL A 114 0.60 7.12 -7.35
CA VAL A 114 -0.06 5.93 -7.88
C VAL A 114 -1.16 5.47 -6.92
N ARG A 115 -2.24 4.92 -7.49
CA ARG A 115 -3.25 4.13 -6.78
C ARG A 115 -3.25 2.73 -7.36
N LEU A 116 -2.83 1.75 -6.57
CA LEU A 116 -2.92 0.33 -6.90
C LEU A 116 -4.24 -0.22 -6.39
N VAL A 117 -4.97 -0.91 -7.25
CA VAL A 117 -6.10 -1.78 -6.89
C VAL A 117 -5.67 -3.20 -7.21
N TYR A 118 -5.78 -4.10 -6.24
CA TYR A 118 -5.43 -5.49 -6.44
C TYR A 118 -6.52 -6.43 -5.94
N HIS A 119 -6.66 -7.56 -6.64
CA HIS A 119 -7.60 -8.61 -6.30
C HIS A 119 -7.06 -9.95 -6.81
N HIS A 120 -6.75 -10.86 -5.87
CA HIS A 120 -6.13 -12.14 -6.22
C HIS A 120 -6.70 -13.28 -5.40
N LYS A 121 -6.88 -14.43 -6.06
CA LYS A 121 -7.37 -15.67 -5.50
C LYS A 121 -6.31 -16.76 -5.59
N ASN A 122 -6.07 -17.45 -4.49
CA ASN A 122 -5.23 -18.64 -4.49
C ASN A 122 -6.02 -19.84 -5.04
N THR A 123 -5.65 -20.29 -6.24
CA THR A 123 -6.21 -21.51 -6.87
C THR A 123 -5.23 -22.68 -6.86
N SER A 124 -4.08 -22.55 -6.17
CA SER A 124 -3.14 -23.65 -5.98
C SER A 124 -3.68 -24.66 -4.96
N ALA A 125 -3.04 -25.81 -4.88
CA ALA A 125 -3.33 -26.82 -3.86
C ALA A 125 -2.73 -26.50 -2.48
N GLY A 126 -1.77 -25.55 -2.43
CA GLY A 126 -1.03 -25.17 -1.23
C GLY A 126 -1.31 -23.74 -0.77
N MET A 127 -0.61 -23.31 0.27
CA MET A 127 -0.62 -21.91 0.70
C MET A 127 0.20 -21.06 -0.26
N LEU A 128 -0.24 -19.82 -0.49
CA LEU A 128 0.50 -18.77 -1.16
C LEU A 128 0.56 -17.52 -0.26
N GLU A 129 1.65 -16.81 -0.33
CA GLU A 129 1.83 -15.51 0.32
C GLU A 129 1.79 -14.43 -0.75
N LEU A 130 0.84 -13.50 -0.65
CA LEU A 130 0.80 -12.30 -1.48
C LEU A 130 1.65 -11.23 -0.84
N HIS A 131 2.57 -10.67 -1.61
CA HIS A 131 3.49 -9.62 -1.19
C HIS A 131 3.24 -8.34 -1.99
N ILE A 132 3.23 -7.20 -1.30
CA ILE A 132 3.25 -5.87 -1.90
C ILE A 132 4.44 -5.13 -1.32
N ARG A 133 5.33 -4.65 -2.18
CA ARG A 133 6.63 -4.10 -1.80
C ARG A 133 6.91 -2.78 -2.48
N LEU A 134 7.70 -1.96 -1.81
CA LEU A 134 8.33 -0.78 -2.39
C LEU A 134 9.85 -0.95 -2.35
N SER A 135 10.52 -0.60 -3.44
CA SER A 135 11.98 -0.64 -3.54
C SER A 135 12.52 0.69 -4.05
N ASN A 136 13.64 1.11 -3.48
CA ASN A 136 14.35 2.32 -3.91
C ASN A 136 15.60 1.92 -4.70
N PRO A 137 15.58 1.91 -6.03
CA PRO A 137 16.75 1.61 -6.86
C PRO A 137 17.75 2.77 -6.95
N GLY A 138 17.39 3.94 -6.39
CA GLY A 138 18.22 5.16 -6.42
C GLY A 138 19.41 5.11 -5.47
N SER A 139 20.24 6.12 -5.54
CA SER A 139 21.44 6.32 -4.72
C SER A 139 21.21 7.21 -3.48
N LEU A 140 20.05 7.80 -3.34
CA LEU A 140 19.62 8.63 -2.22
C LEU A 140 18.37 8.03 -1.57
N ASP A 141 18.12 8.41 -0.32
CA ASP A 141 16.89 8.02 0.37
C ASP A 141 15.65 8.45 -0.42
N ALA A 142 14.67 7.58 -0.48
CA ALA A 142 13.33 7.89 -0.96
C ALA A 142 12.36 8.00 0.23
N TRP A 143 11.57 9.06 0.25
CA TRP A 143 10.48 9.23 1.20
C TRP A 143 9.16 9.05 0.47
N VAL A 144 8.38 8.09 0.91
CA VAL A 144 7.11 7.72 0.28
C VAL A 144 6.00 7.80 1.30
N TRP A 145 4.99 8.58 1.00
CA TRP A 145 3.72 8.50 1.71
C TRP A 145 2.90 7.35 1.16
N VAL A 146 2.36 6.52 2.05
CA VAL A 146 1.56 5.35 1.71
C VAL A 146 0.28 5.36 2.52
N SER A 147 -0.84 5.14 1.84
CA SER A 147 -2.15 4.89 2.43
C SER A 147 -2.70 3.61 1.85
N ASP A 148 -2.82 2.55 2.65
CA ASP A 148 -3.21 1.23 2.16
C ASP A 148 -4.20 0.53 3.08
N ALA A 149 -5.15 -0.13 2.48
CA ALA A 149 -6.09 -0.98 3.17
C ALA A 149 -6.37 -2.25 2.37
N ASN A 150 -6.57 -3.33 3.07
CA ASN A 150 -6.85 -4.63 2.49
C ASN A 150 -7.93 -5.37 3.26
N ALA A 151 -8.43 -6.45 2.68
CA ALA A 151 -9.32 -7.41 3.29
C ALA A 151 -9.03 -8.82 2.78
N GLY A 152 -9.42 -9.78 3.57
CA GLY A 152 -9.07 -11.19 3.39
C GLY A 152 -7.86 -11.59 4.23
N PRO A 153 -7.36 -12.83 4.03
CA PRO A 153 -7.86 -13.82 3.08
C PRO A 153 -9.12 -14.54 3.55
N VAL A 154 -10.16 -14.56 2.74
CA VAL A 154 -11.40 -15.35 2.92
C VAL A 154 -11.88 -15.88 1.57
N ALA A 155 -12.85 -16.78 1.54
CA ALA A 155 -13.36 -17.36 0.28
C ALA A 155 -14.38 -16.47 -0.46
N ASP A 156 -14.93 -15.45 0.20
CA ASP A 156 -15.97 -14.58 -0.37
C ASP A 156 -15.33 -13.39 -1.11
N GLU A 157 -15.33 -13.45 -2.43
CA GLU A 157 -14.74 -12.45 -3.32
C GLU A 157 -15.42 -11.08 -3.23
N ILE A 158 -16.74 -11.06 -3.10
CA ILE A 158 -17.51 -9.81 -3.00
C ILE A 158 -17.25 -9.14 -1.66
N PHE A 159 -17.24 -9.91 -0.59
CA PHE A 159 -16.98 -9.43 0.76
C PHE A 159 -15.61 -8.75 0.87
N VAL A 160 -14.54 -9.38 0.36
CA VAL A 160 -13.19 -8.79 0.46
C VAL A 160 -13.08 -7.49 -0.31
N GLY A 161 -13.69 -7.38 -1.49
CA GLY A 161 -13.72 -6.15 -2.27
C GLY A 161 -14.42 -5.00 -1.54
N HIS A 162 -15.60 -5.27 -0.97
CA HIS A 162 -16.36 -4.28 -0.20
C HIS A 162 -15.63 -3.83 1.06
N VAL A 163 -15.07 -4.75 1.83
CA VAL A 163 -14.38 -4.42 3.08
C VAL A 163 -13.09 -3.65 2.81
N ALA A 164 -12.29 -4.05 1.81
CA ALA A 164 -11.08 -3.34 1.42
C ALA A 164 -11.41 -1.89 1.00
N THR A 165 -12.41 -1.73 0.15
CA THR A 165 -12.86 -0.40 -0.33
C THR A 165 -13.36 0.47 0.83
N LYS A 166 -14.19 -0.08 1.73
CA LYS A 166 -14.68 0.66 2.90
C LYS A 166 -13.53 1.17 3.77
N ARG A 167 -12.58 0.29 4.12
CA ARG A 167 -11.41 0.64 4.92
C ARG A 167 -10.57 1.71 4.25
N TRP A 168 -10.34 1.55 2.94
CA TRP A 168 -9.55 2.51 2.19
C TRP A 168 -10.26 3.88 2.10
N LEU A 169 -11.58 3.94 1.89
CA LEU A 169 -12.34 5.19 1.90
C LEU A 169 -12.25 5.91 3.25
N GLU A 170 -12.22 5.20 4.35
CA GLU A 170 -12.02 5.77 5.67
C GLU A 170 -10.64 6.46 5.78
N LEU A 171 -9.57 5.83 5.26
CA LEU A 171 -8.25 6.45 5.18
C LEU A 171 -8.26 7.65 4.23
N TYR A 172 -8.86 7.51 3.07
CA TYR A 172 -8.93 8.54 2.03
C TYR A 172 -9.59 9.82 2.53
N TRP A 173 -10.78 9.73 3.17
CA TRP A 173 -11.49 10.90 3.72
C TRP A 173 -10.69 11.62 4.81
N ASN A 174 -9.95 10.88 5.60
CA ASN A 174 -9.12 11.43 6.66
C ASN A 174 -7.72 11.81 6.19
N ARG A 175 -7.37 11.58 4.93
CA ARG A 175 -6.00 11.70 4.41
C ARG A 175 -4.99 10.95 5.29
N ALA A 176 -5.42 9.82 5.83
CA ALA A 176 -4.62 9.00 6.72
C ALA A 176 -3.62 8.16 5.92
N GLY A 177 -2.38 8.18 6.36
CA GLY A 177 -1.29 7.45 5.72
C GLY A 177 -0.04 7.42 6.60
N GLN A 178 0.94 6.68 6.15
CA GLN A 178 2.25 6.56 6.77
C GLN A 178 3.32 7.16 5.86
N LEU A 179 4.21 7.98 6.41
CA LEU A 179 5.42 8.41 5.70
C LEU A 179 6.54 7.42 6.00
N ILE A 180 7.17 6.90 4.95
CA ILE A 180 8.15 5.83 5.02
C ILE A 180 9.45 6.28 4.34
N GLN A 181 10.59 6.02 4.99
CA GLN A 181 11.90 6.20 4.39
C GLN A 181 12.40 4.87 3.85
N ILE A 182 12.85 4.85 2.60
CA ILE A 182 13.45 3.70 1.94
C ILE A 182 14.89 4.07 1.59
N PRO A 183 15.90 3.46 2.23
CA PRO A 183 17.29 3.75 1.94
C PRO A 183 17.69 3.34 0.52
N PRO A 184 18.83 3.82 0.01
CA PRO A 184 19.37 3.42 -1.30
C PRO A 184 19.49 1.89 -1.41
N GLY A 185 18.97 1.33 -2.52
CA GLY A 185 18.94 -0.13 -2.73
C GLY A 185 18.04 -0.89 -1.78
N GLY A 186 17.31 -0.19 -0.87
CA GLY A 186 16.42 -0.81 0.11
C GLY A 186 15.10 -1.27 -0.50
N GLN A 187 14.53 -2.31 0.11
CA GLN A 187 13.21 -2.84 -0.19
C GLN A 187 12.42 -2.96 1.11
N LEU A 188 11.14 -2.56 1.08
CA LEU A 188 10.24 -2.66 2.21
C LEU A 188 8.98 -3.42 1.83
N GLU A 189 8.62 -4.41 2.61
CA GLU A 189 7.37 -5.13 2.49
C GLU A 189 6.25 -4.33 3.16
N LEU A 190 5.30 -3.85 2.37
CA LEU A 190 4.13 -3.12 2.87
C LEU A 190 3.05 -4.07 3.36
N THR A 191 2.84 -5.16 2.64
CA THR A 191 1.78 -6.12 2.90
C THR A 191 2.26 -7.52 2.58
N LYS A 192 2.04 -8.43 3.53
CA LYS A 192 2.23 -9.86 3.37
C LYS A 192 0.97 -10.57 3.87
N LEU A 193 0.29 -11.31 2.99
CA LEU A 193 -0.97 -12.00 3.30
C LEU A 193 -0.88 -13.46 2.88
N THR A 194 -1.00 -14.37 3.85
CA THR A 194 -0.96 -15.82 3.61
C THR A 194 -2.35 -16.33 3.25
N MET A 195 -2.53 -16.78 2.01
CA MET A 195 -3.79 -17.32 1.46
C MET A 195 -3.76 -18.85 1.43
N ARG A 196 -4.74 -19.49 2.04
CA ARG A 196 -5.02 -20.92 1.82
C ARG A 196 -5.68 -21.12 0.45
N PRO A 197 -5.73 -22.37 -0.07
CA PRO A 197 -6.50 -22.66 -1.28
C PRO A 197 -7.93 -22.08 -1.24
N ALA A 198 -8.38 -21.56 -2.37
CA ALA A 198 -9.67 -20.89 -2.60
C ALA A 198 -9.87 -19.55 -1.83
N GLN A 199 -8.91 -19.06 -1.08
CA GLN A 199 -9.01 -17.76 -0.43
C GLN A 199 -8.65 -16.62 -1.39
N VAL A 200 -9.29 -15.48 -1.15
CA VAL A 200 -9.16 -14.24 -1.93
C VAL A 200 -8.72 -13.10 -1.04
N VAL A 201 -7.91 -12.23 -1.57
CA VAL A 201 -7.53 -10.95 -0.98
C VAL A 201 -7.81 -9.81 -1.95
N SER A 202 -8.22 -8.67 -1.43
CA SER A 202 -8.35 -7.41 -2.16
C SER A 202 -7.74 -6.29 -1.37
N GLY A 203 -7.29 -5.25 -2.07
CA GLY A 203 -6.86 -4.03 -1.42
C GLY A 203 -6.69 -2.87 -2.38
N LEU A 204 -6.55 -1.70 -1.77
CA LEU A 204 -6.20 -0.45 -2.41
C LEU A 204 -5.01 0.16 -1.68
N LEU A 205 -4.09 0.70 -2.45
CA LEU A 205 -2.89 1.36 -1.95
C LEU A 205 -2.67 2.64 -2.74
N GLU A 206 -2.45 3.74 -2.03
CA GLU A 206 -1.90 4.97 -2.62
C GLU A 206 -0.46 5.15 -2.19
N ALA A 207 0.39 5.57 -3.13
CA ALA A 207 1.76 5.92 -2.85
C ALA A 207 2.15 7.21 -3.55
N VAL A 208 2.79 8.13 -2.81
CA VAL A 208 3.27 9.42 -3.32
C VAL A 208 4.70 9.62 -2.85
N ILE A 209 5.63 9.82 -3.79
CA ILE A 209 7.00 10.16 -3.45
C ILE A 209 7.04 11.61 -3.01
N THR A 210 7.47 11.86 -1.76
CA THR A 210 7.63 13.20 -1.20
C THR A 210 9.06 13.72 -1.34
N GLN A 211 10.02 12.80 -1.39
CA GLN A 211 11.44 13.09 -1.63
C GLN A 211 12.12 11.87 -2.26
N GLY A 212 13.15 12.10 -3.06
CA GLY A 212 13.90 11.04 -3.76
C GLY A 212 13.57 11.01 -5.25
N GLN A 213 13.90 9.91 -5.89
CA GLN A 213 13.67 9.69 -7.33
C GLN A 213 12.56 8.67 -7.56
N ASN A 214 12.77 7.76 -8.50
CA ASN A 214 11.82 6.70 -8.79
C ASN A 214 11.81 5.63 -7.70
N VAL A 215 10.62 5.12 -7.41
CA VAL A 215 10.39 3.97 -6.53
C VAL A 215 9.71 2.88 -7.35
N LEU A 216 10.07 1.64 -7.08
CA LEU A 216 9.44 0.46 -7.68
C LEU A 216 8.34 -0.04 -6.75
N LEU A 217 7.21 -0.38 -7.33
CA LEU A 217 6.08 -1.05 -6.68
C LEU A 217 5.93 -2.43 -7.27
N ASP A 218 6.05 -3.46 -6.44
CA ASP A 218 5.97 -4.85 -6.82
C ASP A 218 4.82 -5.56 -6.11
N VAL A 219 4.12 -6.40 -6.87
CA VAL A 219 3.15 -7.37 -6.36
C VAL A 219 3.56 -8.75 -6.84
N CYS A 220 3.75 -9.69 -5.93
CA CYS A 220 4.05 -11.09 -6.27
C CYS A 220 3.36 -12.05 -5.32
N ALA A 221 3.30 -13.30 -5.72
CA ALA A 221 2.89 -14.41 -4.89
C ALA A 221 4.02 -15.45 -4.82
N THR A 222 4.28 -15.97 -3.61
CA THR A 222 5.25 -17.04 -3.38
C THR A 222 4.63 -18.18 -2.57
N ALA A 223 5.05 -19.40 -2.78
CA ALA A 223 4.79 -20.44 -1.79
C ALA A 223 5.68 -20.18 -0.55
N PRO A 224 5.23 -20.56 0.66
CA PRO A 224 6.02 -20.33 1.87
C PRO A 224 7.41 -20.94 1.79
N GLY A 225 8.44 -20.10 1.97
CA GLY A 225 9.85 -20.50 1.91
C GLY A 225 10.45 -20.57 0.51
N GLU A 226 9.71 -20.25 -0.54
CA GLU A 226 10.26 -20.08 -1.87
C GLU A 226 10.84 -18.67 -2.06
N ASP A 227 11.85 -18.58 -2.93
CA ASP A 227 12.46 -17.32 -3.34
C ASP A 227 11.50 -16.46 -4.15
N GLU A 228 11.83 -15.17 -4.28
CA GLU A 228 11.10 -14.24 -5.13
C GLU A 228 11.09 -14.70 -6.59
N PRO A 229 9.95 -14.53 -7.28
CA PRO A 229 9.87 -14.89 -8.70
C PRO A 229 10.78 -13.99 -9.54
N PRO A 230 11.32 -14.51 -10.65
CA PRO A 230 12.13 -13.73 -11.58
C PRO A 230 11.37 -12.53 -12.16
N LEU A 231 12.07 -11.40 -12.38
CA LEU A 231 11.48 -10.14 -12.86
C LEU A 231 10.70 -10.30 -14.17
N GLU A 232 11.11 -11.17 -15.07
CA GLU A 232 10.44 -11.45 -16.34
C GLU A 232 9.04 -12.04 -16.18
N THR A 233 8.70 -12.54 -14.99
CA THR A 233 7.35 -13.07 -14.72
C THR A 233 6.34 -11.99 -14.35
N TYR A 234 6.80 -10.76 -14.07
CA TYR A 234 5.94 -9.66 -13.68
C TYR A 234 5.27 -8.99 -14.88
N SER A 235 4.02 -8.58 -14.69
CA SER A 235 3.30 -7.75 -15.65
C SER A 235 3.55 -6.26 -15.36
N ASN A 236 3.69 -5.45 -16.40
CA ASN A 236 3.83 -3.99 -16.29
C ASN A 236 2.49 -3.25 -16.43
N GLY A 237 1.39 -3.89 -16.28
CA GLY A 237 0.16 -3.18 -16.46
C GLY A 237 -1.09 -4.02 -16.45
N PRO A 238 -2.27 -3.42 -16.52
CA PRO A 238 -2.55 -2.10 -17.10
C PRO A 238 -2.26 -0.93 -16.16
N VAL A 239 -1.67 0.12 -16.71
CA VAL A 239 -1.47 1.43 -16.07
C VAL A 239 -2.34 2.44 -16.79
N TYR A 240 -3.10 3.22 -16.02
CA TYR A 240 -4.00 4.26 -16.53
C TYR A 240 -3.56 5.60 -15.97
N ARG A 241 -3.32 6.59 -16.85
CA ARG A 241 -2.89 7.93 -16.45
C ARG A 241 -4.04 8.91 -16.60
N PHE A 242 -4.23 9.74 -15.59
CA PHE A 242 -5.31 10.72 -15.53
C PHE A 242 -4.79 12.08 -15.08
N GLY A 243 -5.53 13.13 -15.42
CA GLY A 243 -5.34 14.43 -14.78
C GLY A 243 -5.76 14.43 -13.31
N SER A 244 -6.75 13.59 -12.96
CA SER A 244 -7.22 13.35 -11.58
C SER A 244 -7.97 12.03 -11.52
N LEU A 245 -7.82 11.28 -10.44
CA LEU A 245 -8.66 10.12 -10.10
C LEU A 245 -9.94 10.53 -9.35
N GLU A 246 -10.16 11.82 -9.19
CA GLU A 246 -11.33 12.41 -8.55
C GLU A 246 -12.13 13.21 -9.57
N THR A 247 -13.41 12.94 -9.64
CA THR A 247 -14.35 13.66 -10.50
C THR A 247 -15.39 14.35 -9.63
N GLN A 248 -15.53 15.66 -9.80
CA GLN A 248 -16.57 16.44 -9.15
C GLN A 248 -17.67 16.73 -10.14
N VAL A 249 -18.92 16.39 -9.77
CA VAL A 249 -20.11 16.62 -10.57
C VAL A 249 -21.07 17.50 -9.75
N SER A 250 -21.43 18.67 -10.28
CA SER A 250 -22.45 19.54 -9.67
C SER A 250 -23.74 19.49 -10.50
N GLN A 251 -24.85 19.17 -9.86
CA GLN A 251 -26.15 19.11 -10.52
C GLN A 251 -27.21 19.90 -9.71
N THR A 252 -28.10 20.57 -10.41
CA THR A 252 -29.26 21.23 -9.79
C THR A 252 -30.46 20.28 -9.84
N TYR A 253 -31.03 20.00 -8.67
CA TYR A 253 -32.20 19.18 -8.51
C TYR A 253 -33.39 20.05 -8.20
N ARG A 254 -34.48 19.91 -9.00
CA ARG A 254 -35.78 20.57 -8.76
C ARG A 254 -36.74 19.59 -8.11
N ALA A 255 -37.38 20.03 -7.04
CA ALA A 255 -38.39 19.22 -6.36
C ALA A 255 -39.49 18.74 -7.33
N GLY A 256 -39.92 17.50 -7.19
CA GLY A 256 -40.94 16.88 -8.04
C GLY A 256 -40.41 16.27 -9.36
N ARG A 257 -39.11 16.25 -9.61
CA ARG A 257 -38.51 15.54 -10.75
C ARG A 257 -37.61 14.40 -10.28
N SER A 258 -37.49 13.33 -11.09
CA SER A 258 -36.52 12.30 -10.85
C SER A 258 -35.11 12.79 -11.23
N LEU A 259 -34.10 12.44 -10.40
CA LEU A 259 -32.70 12.67 -10.68
C LEU A 259 -32.07 11.32 -11.05
N GLN A 260 -31.43 11.25 -12.21
CA GLN A 260 -30.63 10.10 -12.62
C GLN A 260 -29.17 10.50 -12.53
N LEU A 261 -28.41 9.76 -11.71
CA LEU A 261 -26.97 9.88 -11.61
C LEU A 261 -26.34 8.69 -12.32
N SER A 262 -25.52 8.96 -13.32
CA SER A 262 -24.77 7.93 -14.02
C SER A 262 -23.37 7.81 -13.43
N LEU A 263 -23.04 6.64 -12.92
CA LEU A 263 -21.71 6.29 -12.41
C LEU A 263 -20.93 5.56 -13.50
N GLY A 264 -19.67 5.96 -13.75
CA GLY A 264 -18.80 5.25 -14.66
C GLY A 264 -19.05 5.48 -16.15
N GLU A 265 -19.79 6.50 -16.54
CA GLU A 265 -19.98 6.86 -17.97
C GLU A 265 -18.69 7.39 -18.62
N GLY A 266 -17.74 7.91 -17.84
CA GLY A 266 -16.42 8.28 -18.31
C GLY A 266 -15.56 7.03 -18.50
N THR A 267 -15.54 6.48 -19.72
CA THR A 267 -14.56 5.45 -20.03
C THR A 267 -13.18 6.08 -19.99
N PHE A 268 -12.38 5.70 -18.99
CA PHE A 268 -10.99 6.15 -18.88
C PHE A 268 -10.19 5.46 -20.00
N GLN A 269 -9.49 6.29 -20.74
CA GLN A 269 -8.61 5.82 -21.79
C GLN A 269 -7.21 5.68 -21.19
N ALA A 270 -6.68 4.45 -21.15
CA ALA A 270 -5.30 4.21 -20.80
C ALA A 270 -4.38 4.92 -21.80
N GLY A 271 -3.17 5.27 -21.38
CA GLY A 271 -2.17 5.84 -22.28
C GLY A 271 -1.83 4.98 -23.50
N ASN A 272 -2.24 3.70 -23.51
CA ASN A 272 -2.13 2.75 -24.61
C ASN A 272 -3.46 2.55 -25.39
N GLY A 273 -4.46 3.41 -25.20
CA GLY A 273 -5.76 3.33 -25.85
C GLY A 273 -6.75 2.29 -25.27
N LYS A 274 -6.34 1.50 -24.27
CA LYS A 274 -7.26 0.58 -23.59
C LYS A 274 -8.26 1.36 -22.74
N LYS A 275 -9.54 0.95 -22.78
CA LYS A 275 -10.61 1.53 -21.99
C LYS A 275 -10.85 0.67 -20.76
N ILE A 276 -10.95 1.29 -19.57
CA ILE A 276 -11.47 0.61 -18.38
C ILE A 276 -12.98 0.56 -18.51
N ARG A 277 -13.55 -0.63 -18.36
CA ARG A 277 -14.99 -0.81 -18.18
C ARG A 277 -15.29 -0.75 -16.69
N GLY A 278 -15.93 0.31 -16.23
CA GLY A 278 -16.27 0.54 -14.82
C GLY A 278 -15.44 1.66 -14.17
N SER A 279 -15.76 1.97 -12.92
CA SER A 279 -15.15 3.08 -12.16
C SER A 279 -14.21 2.61 -11.06
N TRP A 280 -13.48 1.55 -11.30
CA TRP A 280 -12.57 0.96 -10.32
C TRP A 280 -11.51 1.97 -9.86
N GLY A 281 -11.41 2.15 -8.55
CA GLY A 281 -10.38 3.01 -7.95
C GLY A 281 -10.55 4.50 -8.20
N GLN A 282 -11.73 4.97 -8.64
CA GLN A 282 -12.05 6.39 -8.85
C GLN A 282 -13.02 6.89 -7.81
N ILE A 283 -12.92 8.17 -7.49
CA ILE A 283 -13.84 8.87 -6.58
C ILE A 283 -14.71 9.84 -7.37
N TYR A 284 -16.01 9.72 -7.21
CA TYR A 284 -16.99 10.66 -7.73
C TYR A 284 -17.64 11.41 -6.59
N THR A 285 -17.50 12.71 -6.59
CA THR A 285 -18.18 13.60 -5.64
C THR A 285 -19.33 14.31 -6.34
N TYR A 286 -20.56 14.04 -5.92
CA TYR A 286 -21.77 14.70 -6.43
C TYR A 286 -22.22 15.78 -5.46
N THR A 287 -22.30 17.02 -5.98
CA THR A 287 -22.92 18.14 -5.27
C THR A 287 -24.30 18.37 -5.85
N LEU A 288 -25.35 18.19 -5.05
CA LEU A 288 -26.74 18.41 -5.43
C LEU A 288 -27.21 19.75 -4.89
N ASN A 289 -27.51 20.69 -5.78
CA ASN A 289 -28.10 21.98 -5.43
C ASN A 289 -29.62 21.84 -5.50
N LEU A 290 -30.28 21.91 -4.35
CA LEU A 290 -31.73 21.81 -4.26
C LEU A 290 -32.38 23.16 -4.53
N THR A 291 -33.35 23.22 -5.46
CA THR A 291 -34.10 24.45 -5.82
C THR A 291 -35.60 24.18 -5.91
#